data_ccd29124002f7113189ba7fae527e14f
#
_entry.id   ccd29124002f7113189ba7fae527e14f
#
_cell.length_a   1.000
_cell.length_b   1.000
_cell.length_c   1.000
_cell.angle_alpha   90.00
_cell.angle_beta   90.00
_cell.angle_gamma   90.00
#
_symmetry.space_group_name_H-M   'P 1'
#
loop_
_entity.id
_entity.type
_entity.pdbx_description
1 polymer ?
#
loop_
_entity_poly.entity_id
_entity_poly.type
_entity_poly.pdbx_seq_one_letter_code
_entity_poly.pdbx_strand_id
1 'polypeptide(L)'
;MLISNWMTHDPIAVSPTTSLSKCQKLMKTNSFHRLPVIDENRKVVGIISDRDVKSASPSKATSLEIHEVQYLLAEVKAKDIMTPKPVTVKSTDTVATAALLMLDKKIGGLPVVDDDGVLIGIITDQDIF
;
A
#
# COMPACT_ATOMS: atom_id res chain seq x y z
N MET A 1 17.68 5.95 15.80
CA MET A 1 16.90 6.80 14.88
C MET A 1 15.46 6.37 14.87
N LEU A 2 14.58 7.33 15.00
CA LEU A 2 13.15 7.08 15.06
C LEU A 2 12.54 7.05 13.66
N ILE A 3 11.53 6.20 13.50
CA ILE A 3 10.78 6.09 12.24
C ILE A 3 10.21 7.44 11.83
N SER A 4 9.74 8.26 12.80
CA SER A 4 9.16 9.58 12.53
C SER A 4 10.09 10.49 11.74
N ASN A 5 11.40 10.31 11.84
CA ASN A 5 12.39 11.13 11.13
C ASN A 5 12.65 10.63 9.70
N TRP A 6 12.21 9.42 9.37
CA TRP A 6 12.53 8.78 8.09
C TRP A 6 11.31 8.45 7.25
N MET A 7 10.12 8.39 7.86
CA MET A 7 8.88 8.03 7.17
C MET A 7 8.38 9.16 6.27
N THR A 8 7.55 8.82 5.30
CA THR A 8 6.71 9.78 4.60
C THR A 8 5.51 10.08 5.49
N HIS A 9 5.31 11.37 5.82
CA HIS A 9 4.19 11.83 6.64
C HIS A 9 2.92 11.96 5.80
N ASP A 10 1.77 11.68 6.38
CA ASP A 10 0.46 11.81 5.73
C ASP A 10 0.44 11.21 4.32
N PRO A 11 0.74 9.92 4.19
CA PRO A 11 0.83 9.31 2.87
C PRO A 11 -0.54 9.26 2.20
N ILE A 12 -0.52 9.23 0.87
CA ILE A 12 -1.74 8.99 0.10
C ILE A 12 -2.22 7.56 0.41
N ALA A 13 -3.49 7.45 0.76
CA ALA A 13 -4.12 6.17 1.08
C ALA A 13 -5.39 6.02 0.26
N VAL A 14 -5.88 4.79 0.17
CA VAL A 14 -7.12 4.48 -0.54
C VAL A 14 -8.09 3.79 0.41
N SER A 15 -9.36 3.73 0.00
CA SER A 15 -10.38 2.99 0.75
C SER A 15 -10.48 1.56 0.21
N PRO A 16 -11.10 0.63 0.98
CA PRO A 16 -11.31 -0.73 0.49
C PRO A 16 -12.10 -0.81 -0.82
N THR A 17 -12.93 0.20 -1.09
CA THR A 17 -13.79 0.25 -2.29
C THR A 17 -13.15 1.01 -3.45
N THR A 18 -11.95 1.56 -3.29
CA THR A 18 -11.24 2.23 -4.38
C THR A 18 -10.93 1.21 -5.49
N SER A 19 -11.19 1.60 -6.75
CA SER A 19 -10.98 0.70 -7.88
C SER A 19 -9.50 0.43 -8.14
N LEU A 20 -9.22 -0.73 -8.74
CA LEU A 20 -7.86 -1.08 -9.15
C LEU A 20 -7.28 -0.04 -10.12
N SER A 21 -8.09 0.46 -11.05
CA SER A 21 -7.64 1.49 -12.01
C SER A 21 -7.23 2.78 -11.28
N LYS A 22 -7.96 3.18 -10.24
CA LYS A 22 -7.59 4.35 -9.43
C LYS A 22 -6.27 4.10 -8.68
N CYS A 23 -6.09 2.90 -8.12
CA CYS A 23 -4.84 2.54 -7.45
C CYS A 23 -3.65 2.60 -8.42
N GLN A 24 -3.81 2.06 -9.62
CA GLN A 24 -2.76 2.12 -10.65
C GLN A 24 -2.40 3.56 -10.99
N LYS A 25 -3.42 4.39 -11.17
CA LYS A 25 -3.23 5.81 -11.53
C LYS A 25 -2.46 6.55 -10.42
N LEU A 26 -2.83 6.33 -9.16
CA LEU A 26 -2.16 6.95 -8.02
C LEU A 26 -0.70 6.53 -7.92
N MET A 27 -0.43 5.24 -8.09
CA MET A 27 0.94 4.72 -8.05
C MET A 27 1.79 5.30 -9.18
N LYS A 28 1.25 5.33 -10.40
CA LYS A 28 1.96 5.81 -11.58
C LYS A 28 2.23 7.31 -11.50
N THR A 29 1.20 8.10 -11.14
CA THR A 29 1.30 9.56 -11.09
C THR A 29 2.30 10.03 -10.03
N ASN A 30 2.36 9.33 -8.90
CA ASN A 30 3.19 9.73 -7.75
C ASN A 30 4.46 8.89 -7.62
N SER A 31 4.70 7.95 -8.52
CA SER A 31 5.84 7.01 -8.46
C SER A 31 5.88 6.22 -7.14
N PHE A 32 4.72 5.84 -6.64
CA PHE A 32 4.62 5.02 -5.44
C PHE A 32 4.61 3.54 -5.79
N HIS A 33 5.18 2.73 -4.92
CA HIS A 33 5.17 1.27 -5.06
C HIS A 33 4.19 0.62 -4.10
N ARG A 34 3.61 1.37 -3.16
CA ARG A 34 2.69 0.87 -2.15
C ARG A 34 1.67 1.92 -1.77
N LEU A 35 0.46 1.46 -1.47
CA LEU A 35 -0.63 2.30 -0.99
C LEU A 35 -1.25 1.66 0.25
N PRO A 36 -1.29 2.38 1.37
CA PRO A 36 -2.09 1.92 2.52
C PRO A 36 -3.58 1.97 2.19
N VAL A 37 -4.33 1.02 2.74
CA VAL A 37 -5.79 0.99 2.64
C VAL A 37 -6.34 1.30 4.02
N ILE A 38 -7.21 2.29 4.11
CA ILE A 38 -7.76 2.77 5.37
C ILE A 38 -9.29 2.74 5.36
N ASP A 39 -9.88 2.57 6.54
CA ASP A 39 -11.32 2.64 6.71
C ASP A 39 -11.78 4.10 6.93
N GLU A 40 -13.08 4.27 7.25
CA GLU A 40 -13.69 5.59 7.46
C GLU A 40 -13.06 6.37 8.61
N ASN A 41 -12.47 5.67 9.57
CA ASN A 41 -11.82 6.27 10.74
C ASN A 41 -10.31 6.41 10.54
N ARG A 42 -9.82 6.25 9.30
CA ARG A 42 -8.40 6.30 8.90
C ARG A 42 -7.55 5.20 9.54
N LYS A 43 -8.17 4.13 10.01
CA LYS A 43 -7.45 2.98 10.54
C LYS A 43 -6.97 2.10 9.38
N VAL A 44 -5.75 1.61 9.49
CA VAL A 44 -5.14 0.77 8.45
C VAL A 44 -5.82 -0.60 8.45
N VAL A 45 -6.39 -0.97 7.31
CA VAL A 45 -7.04 -2.27 7.11
C VAL A 45 -6.30 -3.13 6.10
N GLY A 46 -5.39 -2.56 5.32
CA GLY A 46 -4.63 -3.30 4.33
C GLY A 46 -3.49 -2.49 3.75
N ILE A 47 -2.73 -3.14 2.87
CA ILE A 47 -1.71 -2.48 2.06
C ILE A 47 -1.69 -3.12 0.67
N ILE A 48 -1.48 -2.30 -0.34
CA ILE A 48 -1.40 -2.73 -1.74
C ILE A 48 0.00 -2.41 -2.24
N SER A 49 0.65 -3.37 -2.88
CA SER A 49 1.92 -3.17 -3.56
C SER A 49 1.71 -3.05 -5.08
N ASP A 50 2.71 -2.53 -5.79
CA ASP A 50 2.71 -2.52 -7.25
C ASP A 50 2.64 -3.94 -7.82
N ARG A 51 3.24 -4.91 -7.13
CA ARG A 51 3.17 -6.32 -7.51
C ARG A 51 1.74 -6.83 -7.42
N ASP A 52 0.99 -6.46 -6.38
CA ASP A 52 -0.42 -6.84 -6.22
C ASP A 52 -1.25 -6.32 -7.39
N VAL A 53 -1.00 -5.08 -7.80
CA VAL A 53 -1.68 -4.45 -8.93
C VAL A 53 -1.36 -5.18 -10.24
N LYS A 54 -0.10 -5.47 -10.48
CA LYS A 54 0.34 -6.19 -11.69
C LYS A 54 -0.25 -7.58 -11.76
N SER A 55 -0.31 -8.29 -10.63
CA SER A 55 -0.86 -9.65 -10.58
C SER A 55 -2.37 -9.68 -10.83
N ALA A 56 -3.08 -8.62 -10.46
CA ALA A 56 -4.52 -8.51 -10.63
C ALA A 56 -4.92 -7.97 -12.00
N SER A 57 -3.98 -7.34 -12.73
CA SER A 57 -4.25 -6.73 -14.02
C SER A 57 -4.20 -7.79 -15.13
N PRO A 58 -5.09 -7.71 -16.15
CA PRO A 58 -5.00 -8.60 -17.30
C PRO A 58 -3.67 -8.46 -18.00
N SER A 59 -3.06 -9.56 -18.40
CA SER A 59 -1.79 -9.54 -19.14
C SER A 59 -2.04 -9.15 -20.58
N LYS A 60 -0.98 -8.69 -21.26
CA LYS A 60 -1.03 -8.36 -22.70
C LYS A 60 -1.35 -9.58 -23.55
N ALA A 61 -1.19 -10.79 -23.00
CA ALA A 61 -1.44 -12.04 -23.69
C ALA A 61 -2.92 -12.45 -23.65
N THR A 62 -3.79 -11.69 -22.95
CA THR A 62 -5.22 -12.03 -22.90
C THR A 62 -5.88 -11.67 -24.22
N SER A 63 -6.98 -12.38 -24.52
CA SER A 63 -7.82 -12.09 -25.69
C SER A 63 -8.85 -10.98 -25.42
N LEU A 64 -8.81 -10.34 -24.25
CA LEU A 64 -9.77 -9.31 -23.88
C LEU A 64 -9.54 -8.03 -24.68
N GLU A 65 -10.63 -7.39 -25.09
CA GLU A 65 -10.57 -6.08 -25.73
C GLU A 65 -10.29 -5.00 -24.68
N ILE A 66 -9.82 -3.83 -25.14
CA ILE A 66 -9.43 -2.72 -24.25
C ILE A 66 -10.55 -2.32 -23.29
N HIS A 67 -11.79 -2.18 -23.77
CA HIS A 67 -12.89 -1.78 -22.88
C HIS A 67 -13.33 -2.87 -21.94
N GLU A 68 -13.14 -4.15 -22.29
CA GLU A 68 -13.34 -5.25 -21.34
C GLU A 68 -12.32 -5.19 -20.23
N VAL A 69 -11.06 -4.90 -20.56
CA VAL A 69 -9.98 -4.71 -19.58
C VAL A 69 -10.31 -3.55 -18.66
N GLN A 70 -10.75 -2.42 -19.22
CA GLN A 70 -11.12 -1.24 -18.44
C GLN A 70 -12.29 -1.53 -17.50
N TYR A 71 -13.28 -2.28 -17.98
CA TYR A 71 -14.40 -2.69 -17.15
C TYR A 71 -13.96 -3.53 -15.95
N LEU A 72 -13.12 -4.53 -16.18
CA LEU A 72 -12.59 -5.38 -15.12
C LEU A 72 -11.76 -4.58 -14.12
N LEU A 73 -10.92 -3.66 -14.60
CA LEU A 73 -10.11 -2.81 -13.72
C LEU A 73 -10.97 -1.89 -12.86
N ALA A 74 -12.16 -1.50 -13.34
CA ALA A 74 -13.09 -0.69 -12.56
C ALA A 74 -13.86 -1.52 -11.53
N GLU A 75 -14.11 -2.80 -11.81
CA GLU A 75 -14.86 -3.69 -10.93
C GLU A 75 -14.01 -4.27 -9.80
N VAL A 76 -12.72 -4.47 -10.02
CA VAL A 76 -11.82 -4.95 -8.98
C VAL A 76 -11.53 -3.81 -8.01
N LYS A 77 -11.69 -4.07 -6.72
CA LYS A 77 -11.52 -3.08 -5.66
C LYS A 77 -10.25 -3.35 -4.86
N ALA A 78 -9.78 -2.32 -4.16
CA ALA A 78 -8.60 -2.43 -3.29
C ALA A 78 -8.71 -3.62 -2.33
N LYS A 79 -9.88 -3.83 -1.72
CA LYS A 79 -10.12 -4.93 -0.78
C LYS A 79 -9.89 -6.31 -1.41
N ASP A 80 -10.02 -6.41 -2.74
CA ASP A 80 -9.89 -7.69 -3.45
C ASP A 80 -8.43 -8.09 -3.65
N ILE A 81 -7.52 -7.13 -3.62
CA ILE A 81 -6.10 -7.36 -3.93
C ILE A 81 -5.15 -7.02 -2.79
N MET A 82 -5.61 -6.29 -1.78
CA MET A 82 -4.76 -5.87 -0.67
C MET A 82 -4.33 -7.05 0.19
N THR A 83 -3.19 -6.90 0.86
CA THR A 83 -2.83 -7.73 2.00
C THR A 83 -3.59 -7.18 3.20
N PRO A 84 -4.52 -7.95 3.79
CA PRO A 84 -5.27 -7.49 4.96
C PRO A 84 -4.42 -7.55 6.22
N LYS A 85 -4.77 -6.73 7.21
CA LYS A 85 -4.09 -6.70 8.51
C LYS A 85 -2.58 -6.66 8.36
N PRO A 86 -2.03 -5.64 7.68
CA PRO A 86 -0.59 -5.59 7.44
C PRO A 86 0.17 -5.39 8.75
N VAL A 87 1.44 -5.77 8.73
CA VAL A 87 2.35 -5.43 9.82
C VAL A 87 2.50 -3.92 9.86
N THR A 88 2.28 -3.32 11.02
CA THR A 88 2.40 -1.87 11.22
C THR A 88 3.46 -1.57 12.27
N VAL A 89 3.95 -0.34 12.25
CA VAL A 89 4.89 0.18 13.25
C VAL A 89 4.39 1.52 13.75
N LYS A 90 5.01 2.00 14.81
CA LYS A 90 4.72 3.31 15.39
C LYS A 90 5.83 4.30 15.07
N SER A 91 5.49 5.58 15.02
CA SER A 91 6.46 6.65 14.74
C SER A 91 7.59 6.70 15.78
N THR A 92 7.33 6.22 16.99
CA THR A 92 8.30 6.15 18.07
C THR A 92 9.16 4.89 18.05
N ASP A 93 8.85 3.94 17.17
CA ASP A 93 9.71 2.78 16.95
C ASP A 93 10.98 3.22 16.22
N THR A 94 12.01 2.38 16.29
CA THR A 94 13.29 2.69 15.65
C THR A 94 13.30 2.21 14.20
N VAL A 95 14.13 2.86 13.38
CA VAL A 95 14.38 2.45 12.00
C VAL A 95 14.96 1.03 11.96
N ALA A 96 15.78 0.65 12.96
CA ALA A 96 16.31 -0.71 13.06
C ALA A 96 15.19 -1.74 13.22
N THR A 97 14.18 -1.44 14.04
CA THR A 97 13.01 -2.32 14.19
C THR A 97 12.27 -2.48 12.86
N ALA A 98 12.06 -1.39 12.13
CA ALA A 98 11.41 -1.43 10.81
C ALA A 98 12.23 -2.29 9.82
N ALA A 99 13.54 -2.09 9.77
CA ALA A 99 14.43 -2.86 8.89
C ALA A 99 14.37 -4.35 9.19
N LEU A 100 14.40 -4.72 10.45
CA LEU A 100 14.32 -6.13 10.87
C LEU A 100 12.98 -6.76 10.50
N LEU A 101 11.87 -6.04 10.67
CA LEU A 101 10.55 -6.52 10.27
C LEU A 101 10.47 -6.72 8.75
N MET A 102 11.02 -5.80 7.98
CA MET A 102 11.04 -5.93 6.52
C MET A 102 11.82 -7.16 6.07
N LEU A 103 12.97 -7.42 6.68
CA LEU A 103 13.80 -8.57 6.37
C LEU A 103 13.14 -9.88 6.82
N ASP A 104 12.61 -9.91 8.04
CA ASP A 104 11.99 -11.10 8.61
C ASP A 104 10.71 -11.48 7.88
N LYS A 105 9.86 -10.53 7.59
CA LYS A 105 8.57 -10.76 6.93
C LYS A 105 8.65 -10.70 5.41
N LYS A 106 9.81 -10.34 4.85
CA LYS A 106 10.03 -10.20 3.40
C LYS A 106 9.05 -9.21 2.77
N ILE A 107 8.89 -8.07 3.42
CA ILE A 107 8.01 -6.99 2.95
C ILE A 107 8.83 -5.71 2.78
N GLY A 108 8.41 -4.87 1.85
CA GLY A 108 9.15 -3.67 1.49
C GLY A 108 8.54 -2.37 1.98
N GLY A 109 7.49 -2.43 2.77
CA GLY A 109 6.86 -1.23 3.31
C GLY A 109 6.00 -1.53 4.51
N LEU A 110 5.96 -0.60 5.45
CA LEU A 110 5.21 -0.70 6.69
C LEU A 110 4.39 0.56 6.90
N PRO A 111 3.06 0.45 7.03
CA PRO A 111 2.28 1.59 7.48
C PRO A 111 2.69 1.97 8.89
N VAL A 112 2.76 3.27 9.14
CA VAL A 112 3.06 3.82 10.46
C VAL A 112 1.76 4.34 11.06
N VAL A 113 1.43 3.86 12.24
CA VAL A 113 0.16 4.18 12.90
C VAL A 113 0.39 4.78 14.28
N ASP A 114 -0.61 5.50 14.79
CA ASP A 114 -0.63 5.96 16.17
C ASP A 114 -1.16 4.85 17.09
N ASP A 115 -1.36 5.17 18.38
CA ASP A 115 -1.82 4.20 19.36
C ASP A 115 -3.24 3.68 19.10
N ASP A 116 -4.02 4.42 18.31
CA ASP A 116 -5.38 4.03 17.94
C ASP A 116 -5.44 3.28 16.60
N GLY A 117 -4.29 3.06 15.96
CA GLY A 117 -4.24 2.39 14.67
C GLY A 117 -4.49 3.30 13.48
N VAL A 118 -4.52 4.61 13.70
CA VAL A 118 -4.74 5.61 12.63
C VAL A 118 -3.45 5.80 11.84
N LEU A 119 -3.58 5.82 10.52
CA LEU A 119 -2.44 6.01 9.62
C LEU A 119 -1.85 7.41 9.79
N ILE A 120 -0.56 7.49 10.06
CA ILE A 120 0.18 8.75 10.17
C ILE A 120 1.37 8.81 9.23
N GLY A 121 1.81 7.69 8.69
CA GLY A 121 2.96 7.66 7.80
C GLY A 121 3.12 6.33 7.11
N ILE A 122 4.13 6.25 6.26
CA ILE A 122 4.59 5.00 5.67
C ILE A 122 6.11 5.02 5.61
N ILE A 123 6.72 3.89 5.94
CA ILE A 123 8.17 3.72 5.79
C ILE A 123 8.43 2.53 4.87
N THR A 124 9.33 2.72 3.91
CA THR A 124 9.61 1.71 2.89
C THR A 124 11.09 1.34 2.89
N ASP A 125 11.40 0.28 2.17
CA ASP A 125 12.78 -0.15 1.95
C ASP A 125 13.62 0.94 1.28
N GLN A 126 13.01 1.77 0.44
CA GLN A 126 13.70 2.90 -0.21
C GLN A 126 14.10 3.97 0.80
N ASP A 127 13.36 4.13 1.89
CA ASP A 127 13.69 5.09 2.94
C ASP A 127 14.90 4.63 3.78
N ILE A 128 15.09 3.32 3.89
CA ILE A 128 16.06 2.71 4.80
C ILE A 128 17.35 2.27 4.08
N PHE A 129 17.21 1.67 2.89
CA PHE A 129 18.35 1.01 2.19
C PHE A 129 18.86 1.75 0.95
#